data_63c2fcecd397a4b95c19c04f13e4a77e
#
_entry.id   63c2fcecd397a4b95c19c04f13e4a77e
#
_cell.length_a   1.000
_cell.length_b   1.000
_cell.length_c   1.000
_cell.angle_alpha   90.00
_cell.angle_beta   90.00
_cell.angle_gamma   90.00
#
_symmetry.space_group_name_H-M   'P 1'
#
loop_
_entity.id
_entity.type
_entity.pdbx_description
1 polymer ?
#
loop_
_entity_poly.entity_id
_entity_poly.type
_entity_poly.pdbx_seq_one_letter_code
_entity_poly.pdbx_strand_id
1 'polypeptide(L)'
;MTISSLIVECAPEACDAVAAELFMRDGVEVHGIDAKQGKVVVTVEADGIDESHRIASDFVSIDTVRGVDLVYANFEDDNLGK
;
A
#
# COMPACT_ATOMS: atom_id res chain seq x y z
N MET A 1 7.62 -7.61 12.72
CA MET A 1 7.36 -7.21 11.36
C MET A 1 5.88 -7.14 11.12
N THR A 2 5.44 -6.16 10.37
CA THR A 2 4.03 -5.97 10.06
C THR A 2 3.84 -5.98 8.56
N ILE A 3 2.87 -6.74 8.10
CA ILE A 3 2.51 -6.75 6.68
C ILE A 3 1.08 -6.26 6.57
N SER A 4 0.88 -5.20 5.81
CA SER A 4 -0.44 -4.62 5.62
C SER A 4 -0.83 -4.69 4.17
N SER A 5 -2.09 -5.01 3.91
CA SER A 5 -2.63 -5.00 2.56
C SER A 5 -3.46 -3.75 2.39
N LEU A 6 -3.17 -3.00 1.35
CA LEU A 6 -3.79 -1.72 1.12
C LEU A 6 -4.32 -1.64 -0.30
N ILE A 7 -5.38 -0.86 -0.49
CA ILE A 7 -5.87 -0.55 -1.82
C ILE A 7 -5.67 0.94 -2.01
N VAL A 8 -4.90 1.29 -3.05
CA VAL A 8 -4.62 2.67 -3.39
C VAL A 8 -5.56 3.08 -4.50
N GLU A 9 -6.32 4.16 -4.29
CA GLU A 9 -7.26 4.64 -5.29
C GLU A 9 -6.65 5.80 -6.05
N CYS A 10 -6.75 5.76 -7.35
CA CYS A 10 -6.14 6.76 -8.22
C CYS A 10 -6.97 6.92 -9.48
N ALA A 11 -6.56 7.83 -10.34
CA ALA A 11 -7.23 8.00 -11.62
C ALA A 11 -7.05 6.75 -12.46
N PRO A 12 -8.10 6.21 -13.07
CA PRO A 12 -7.99 4.96 -13.83
C PRO A 12 -6.90 5.00 -14.91
N GLU A 13 -6.76 6.12 -15.58
CA GLU A 13 -5.79 6.22 -16.65
C GLU A 13 -4.35 6.33 -16.12
N ALA A 14 -4.18 6.57 -14.83
CA ALA A 14 -2.86 6.72 -14.22
C ALA A 14 -2.45 5.51 -13.42
N CYS A 15 -3.24 4.42 -13.43
CA CYS A 15 -2.94 3.27 -12.59
C CYS A 15 -1.56 2.69 -12.84
N ASP A 16 -1.12 2.62 -14.08
CA ASP A 16 0.20 2.07 -14.36
C ASP A 16 1.28 2.95 -13.79
N ALA A 17 1.14 4.26 -13.91
CA ALA A 17 2.13 5.18 -13.38
C ALA A 17 2.16 5.13 -11.85
N VAL A 18 0.98 5.04 -11.23
CA VAL A 18 0.90 4.96 -9.77
C VAL A 18 1.52 3.65 -9.30
N ALA A 19 1.24 2.54 -9.99
CA ALA A 19 1.81 1.26 -9.61
C ALA A 19 3.34 1.29 -9.71
N ALA A 20 3.88 1.96 -10.71
CA ALA A 20 5.32 2.07 -10.86
C ALA A 20 5.93 2.87 -9.70
N GLU A 21 5.25 3.94 -9.28
CA GLU A 21 5.72 4.73 -8.15
C GLU A 21 5.67 3.90 -6.87
N LEU A 22 4.61 3.14 -6.69
CA LEU A 22 4.49 2.31 -5.50
C LEU A 22 5.55 1.22 -5.49
N PHE A 23 5.79 0.61 -6.64
CA PHE A 23 6.76 -0.48 -6.74
C PHE A 23 8.16 -0.02 -6.38
N MET A 24 8.48 1.24 -6.57
CA MET A 24 9.82 1.73 -6.29
C MET A 24 10.07 2.00 -4.80
N ARG A 25 9.06 1.93 -3.97
CA ARG A 25 9.23 2.20 -2.56
C ARG A 25 9.65 0.94 -1.81
N ASP A 26 10.54 1.10 -0.83
CA ASP A 26 11.00 -0.02 -0.05
C ASP A 26 9.88 -0.65 0.74
N GLY A 27 9.82 -1.94 0.74
CA GLY A 27 8.82 -2.66 1.53
C GLY A 27 7.46 -2.75 0.88
N VAL A 28 7.30 -2.24 -0.33
CA VAL A 28 6.02 -2.22 -1.02
C VAL A 28 6.04 -3.22 -2.17
N GLU A 29 5.01 -4.08 -2.22
CA GLU A 29 4.84 -4.98 -3.34
C GLU A 29 3.50 -4.71 -3.99
N VAL A 30 3.47 -4.63 -5.30
CA VAL A 30 2.25 -4.42 -6.06
C VAL A 30 1.73 -5.79 -6.50
N HIS A 31 0.49 -6.10 -6.15
CA HIS A 31 -0.08 -7.40 -6.43
C HIS A 31 -1.12 -7.38 -7.54
N GLY A 32 -1.73 -6.26 -7.79
CA GLY A 32 -2.73 -6.19 -8.85
C GLY A 32 -3.14 -4.78 -9.14
N ILE A 33 -3.67 -4.56 -10.34
CA ILE A 33 -4.14 -3.28 -10.80
C ILE A 33 -5.51 -3.48 -11.39
N ASP A 34 -6.48 -2.67 -10.93
CA ASP A 34 -7.79 -2.67 -11.52
C ASP A 34 -7.98 -1.30 -12.15
N ALA A 35 -7.59 -1.17 -13.41
CA ALA A 35 -7.63 0.11 -14.08
C ALA A 35 -9.04 0.59 -14.31
N LYS A 36 -10.02 -0.30 -14.35
CA LYS A 36 -11.38 0.16 -14.55
C LYS A 36 -11.88 0.94 -13.36
N GLN A 37 -11.48 0.53 -12.16
CA GLN A 37 -11.93 1.21 -10.96
C GLN A 37 -10.89 2.15 -10.39
N GLY A 38 -9.72 2.20 -10.97
CA GLY A 38 -8.67 3.08 -10.47
C GLY A 38 -8.12 2.59 -9.15
N LYS A 39 -7.83 1.30 -9.03
CA LYS A 39 -7.34 0.73 -7.79
C LYS A 39 -6.08 -0.08 -8.02
N VAL A 40 -5.14 0.05 -7.08
CA VAL A 40 -3.90 -0.73 -7.10
C VAL A 40 -3.81 -1.43 -5.75
N VAL A 41 -3.64 -2.75 -5.78
CA VAL A 41 -3.56 -3.54 -4.55
C VAL A 41 -2.10 -3.75 -4.21
N VAL A 42 -1.70 -3.38 -3.01
CA VAL A 42 -0.31 -3.50 -2.59
C VAL A 42 -0.22 -4.08 -1.19
N THR A 43 0.93 -4.65 -0.86
CA THR A 43 1.25 -4.96 0.51
C THR A 43 2.44 -4.12 0.93
N VAL A 44 2.48 -3.76 2.20
CA VAL A 44 3.55 -2.98 2.79
C VAL A 44 4.13 -3.77 3.94
N GLU A 45 5.43 -3.99 3.90
CA GLU A 45 6.12 -4.70 4.96
C GLU A 45 6.94 -3.68 5.73
N ALA A 46 6.74 -3.59 7.02
CA ALA A 46 7.39 -2.57 7.83
C ALA A 46 7.68 -3.11 9.22
N ASP A 47 8.46 -2.36 10.01
CA ASP A 47 8.84 -2.81 11.33
C ASP A 47 7.70 -2.72 12.33
N GLY A 48 6.71 -1.97 12.09
CA GLY A 48 5.59 -1.83 13.00
C GLY A 48 4.50 -0.97 12.43
N ILE A 49 3.48 -0.73 13.24
CA ILE A 49 2.33 0.02 12.82
C ILE A 49 2.69 1.47 12.47
N ASP A 50 3.54 2.09 13.25
CA ASP A 50 3.90 3.48 12.98
C ASP A 50 4.63 3.61 11.66
N GLU A 51 5.52 2.69 11.37
CA GLU A 51 6.25 2.68 10.11
C GLU A 51 5.30 2.41 8.95
N SER A 52 4.39 1.46 9.13
CA SER A 52 3.41 1.15 8.09
C SER A 52 2.54 2.36 7.79
N HIS A 53 2.12 3.06 8.83
CA HIS A 53 1.27 4.23 8.66
C HIS A 53 2.02 5.35 7.93
N ARG A 54 3.30 5.53 8.23
CA ARG A 54 4.09 6.54 7.58
C ARG A 54 4.27 6.23 6.10
N ILE A 55 4.53 4.96 5.78
CA ILE A 55 4.70 4.55 4.40
C ILE A 55 3.39 4.76 3.65
N ALA A 56 2.26 4.34 4.23
CA ALA A 56 0.97 4.50 3.58
C ALA A 56 0.62 5.98 3.39
N SER A 57 0.97 6.82 4.37
CA SER A 57 0.69 8.24 4.25
C SER A 57 1.46 8.88 3.11
N ASP A 58 2.65 8.36 2.82
CA ASP A 58 3.44 8.88 1.72
C ASP A 58 2.77 8.60 0.38
N PHE A 59 1.96 7.56 0.28
CA PHE A 59 1.30 7.23 -0.98
C PHE A 59 0.37 8.35 -1.44
N VAL A 60 -0.19 9.10 -0.51
CA VAL A 60 -1.12 10.17 -0.87
C VAL A 60 -0.42 11.29 -1.61
N SER A 61 0.91 11.37 -1.49
CA SER A 61 1.65 12.39 -2.21
C SER A 61 1.89 12.02 -3.67
N ILE A 62 1.59 10.77 -4.06
CA ILE A 62 1.75 10.37 -5.45
C ILE A 62 0.64 11.03 -6.26
N ASP A 63 1.01 11.55 -7.43
CA ASP A 63 0.07 12.26 -8.26
C ASP A 63 -1.11 11.36 -8.62
N THR A 64 -2.30 11.89 -8.58
CA THR A 64 -3.59 11.28 -8.85
C THR A 64 -4.07 10.29 -7.79
N VAL A 65 -3.32 10.03 -6.75
CA VAL A 65 -3.81 9.17 -5.67
C VAL A 65 -4.87 9.94 -4.88
N ARG A 66 -6.04 9.33 -4.74
CA ARG A 66 -7.17 9.95 -4.06
C ARG A 66 -7.36 9.43 -2.66
N GLY A 67 -6.90 8.25 -2.37
CA GLY A 67 -7.05 7.67 -1.06
C GLY A 67 -6.35 6.35 -0.95
N VAL A 68 -6.17 5.89 0.28
CA VAL A 68 -5.52 4.63 0.58
C VAL A 68 -6.34 3.95 1.66
N ASP A 69 -6.81 2.74 1.38
CA ASP A 69 -7.62 1.99 2.33
C ASP A 69 -6.86 0.79 2.85
N LEU A 70 -6.82 0.65 4.16
CA LEU A 70 -6.20 -0.51 4.78
C LEU A 70 -7.22 -1.64 4.76
N VAL A 71 -6.86 -2.75 4.15
CA VAL A 71 -7.75 -3.88 4.04
C VAL A 71 -7.39 -4.94 5.07
N TYR A 72 -6.12 -5.11 5.36
CA TYR A 72 -5.69 -6.19 6.24
C TYR A 72 -4.31 -5.87 6.80
N ALA A 73 -4.09 -6.18 8.05
CA ALA A 73 -2.77 -6.03 8.67
C ALA A 73 -2.46 -7.29 9.45
N ASN A 74 -1.26 -7.81 9.26
CA ASN A 74 -0.81 -9.01 9.94
C ASN A 74 0.45 -8.68 10.72
N PHE A 75 0.38 -8.90 12.03
CA PHE A 75 1.52 -8.62 12.87
C PHE A 75 2.24 -9.92 13.15
N GLU A 76 3.36 -10.11 12.49
CA GLU A 76 4.07 -11.32 12.65
C GLU A 76 5.00 -11.29 13.78
N ASP A 77 4.90 -10.44 14.66
CA ASP A 77 5.75 -10.31 15.63
C ASP A 77 5.51 -11.15 16.64
N ASP A 78 5.23 -11.91 16.65
CA ASP A 78 5.18 -12.73 17.34
C ASP A 78 5.02 -12.80 18.66
N ASN A 79 5.29 -12.06 19.27
CA ASN A 79 4.99 -12.06 20.53
C ASN A 79 3.67 -12.00 20.86
N LEU A 80 2.91 -11.86 19.94
CA LEU A 80 1.65 -11.70 20.12
C LEU A 80 1.07 -12.84 20.43
N GLY A 81 0.71 -13.21 20.88
CA GLY A 81 0.16 -14.30 21.04
C GLY A 81 0.58 -15.24 21.67
N LYS A 82 0.91 -15.13 21.78
CA LYS A 82 1.07 -15.99 22.12
C LYS A 82 1.18 -16.04 22.79
#